data_fae07aee20d0818be9f7c0d2077d08f9
#
_entry.id   fae07aee20d0818be9f7c0d2077d08f9
#
_cell.length_a   1.000
_cell.length_b   1.000
_cell.length_c   1.000
_cell.angle_alpha   90.00
_cell.angle_beta   90.00
_cell.angle_gamma   90.00
#
_symmetry.space_group_name_H-M   'P 1'
#
loop_
_entity.id
_entity.type
_entity.pdbx_description
1 polymer ?
#
loop_
_entity_poly.entity_id
_entity_poly.type
_entity_poly.pdbx_seq_one_letter_code
_entity_poly.pdbx_strand_id
1 'polypeptide(L)'
;MRINERVELYKKIYKQSKAIDPVVNLMNKTDWVTGDPFEKLEALRELNTELSDLYQVSIPVITVWVRDDNYVQATGEIYLTEPELESFLHQFRHHLQNIERRYERRGLTSEGAWRDFWRVPYKDCIYRMYGEDDAIAWSKFVIEVAVDK
;
A
#
# COMPACT_ATOMS: atom_id res chain seq x y z
N MET A 1 -12.20 12.34 10.31
CA MET A 1 -10.78 12.77 10.13
C MET A 1 -10.52 12.97 8.65
N ARG A 2 -10.01 14.12 8.29
CA ARG A 2 -9.65 14.42 6.90
C ARG A 2 -8.42 13.63 6.48
N ILE A 3 -8.25 13.39 5.17
CA ILE A 3 -7.11 12.64 4.64
C ILE A 3 -5.78 13.26 5.09
N ASN A 4 -5.62 14.56 4.97
CA ASN A 4 -4.38 15.24 5.37
C ASN A 4 -4.05 15.08 6.86
N GLU A 5 -5.06 15.14 7.70
CA GLU A 5 -4.90 14.89 9.14
C GLU A 5 -4.46 13.47 9.41
N ARG A 6 -4.99 12.52 8.67
CA ARG A 6 -4.61 11.11 8.76
C ARG A 6 -3.18 10.89 8.29
N VAL A 7 -2.76 11.53 7.20
CA VAL A 7 -1.37 11.49 6.72
C VAL A 7 -0.41 11.99 7.81
N GLU A 8 -0.72 13.13 8.43
CA GLU A 8 0.12 13.68 9.50
C GLU A 8 0.16 12.75 10.73
N LEU A 9 -0.96 12.10 11.04
CA LEU A 9 -1.00 11.10 12.10
C LEU A 9 -0.08 9.91 11.77
N TYR A 10 -0.11 9.45 10.53
CA TYR A 10 0.75 8.33 10.11
C TYR A 10 2.23 8.69 10.17
N LYS A 11 2.59 9.92 9.82
CA LYS A 11 3.98 10.41 9.98
C LYS A 11 4.45 10.35 11.43
N LYS A 12 3.56 10.55 12.39
CA LYS A 12 3.89 10.44 13.81
C LYS A 12 4.01 9.00 14.29
N ILE A 13 3.10 8.14 13.84
CA ILE A 13 3.00 6.74 14.30
C ILE A 13 4.01 5.85 13.59
N TYR A 14 4.18 6.03 12.27
CA TYR A 14 4.95 5.14 11.42
C TYR A 14 6.25 5.79 10.92
N LYS A 15 6.98 6.44 11.81
CA LYS A 15 8.24 7.13 11.45
C LYS A 15 9.22 6.25 10.66
N GLN A 16 9.10 4.94 10.77
CA GLN A 16 9.97 3.96 10.14
C GLN A 16 9.15 2.88 9.43
N SER A 17 8.14 3.27 8.67
CA SER A 17 7.39 2.30 7.88
C SER A 17 8.34 1.52 6.96
N LYS A 18 8.16 0.21 6.91
CA LYS A 18 8.96 -0.69 6.09
C LYS A 18 8.86 -0.39 4.60
N ALA A 19 7.78 0.25 4.16
CA ALA A 19 7.57 0.58 2.75
C ALA A 19 8.43 1.75 2.26
N ILE A 20 8.94 2.60 3.15
CA ILE A 20 9.61 3.85 2.76
C ILE A 20 10.91 3.58 1.99
N ASP A 21 11.82 2.78 2.53
CA ASP A 21 13.10 2.51 1.87
C ASP A 21 12.96 1.83 0.51
N PRO A 22 12.13 0.80 0.35
CA PRO A 22 11.86 0.24 -0.98
C PRO A 22 11.32 1.26 -1.97
N VAL A 23 10.45 2.16 -1.55
CA VAL A 23 9.90 3.21 -2.42
C VAL A 23 10.97 4.24 -2.77
N VAL A 24 11.82 4.65 -1.83
CA VAL A 24 12.97 5.53 -2.11
C VAL A 24 13.87 4.89 -3.18
N ASN A 25 14.20 3.62 -3.02
CA ASN A 25 15.05 2.90 -3.97
C ASN A 25 14.43 2.85 -5.37
N LEU A 26 13.13 2.58 -5.45
CA LEU A 26 12.40 2.57 -6.71
C LEU A 26 12.41 3.94 -7.37
N MET A 27 12.13 5.01 -6.63
CA MET A 27 12.09 6.37 -7.15
C MET A 27 13.46 6.84 -7.66
N ASN A 28 14.54 6.34 -7.06
CA ASN A 28 15.90 6.65 -7.51
C ASN A 28 16.30 5.92 -8.80
N LYS A 29 15.66 4.80 -9.11
CA LYS A 29 15.95 3.99 -10.29
C LYS A 29 15.03 4.26 -11.47
N THR A 30 13.85 4.79 -11.24
CA THR A 30 12.78 4.86 -12.24
C THR A 30 12.29 6.30 -12.36
N ASP A 31 12.28 6.81 -13.58
CA ASP A 31 11.69 8.11 -13.88
C ASP A 31 10.16 7.96 -14.03
N TRP A 32 9.43 8.47 -13.05
CA TRP A 32 7.97 8.40 -13.02
C TRP A 32 7.28 9.49 -13.84
N VAL A 33 8.01 10.51 -14.24
CA VAL A 33 7.45 11.63 -15.01
C VAL A 33 7.50 11.36 -16.51
N THR A 34 8.66 10.92 -17.01
CA THR A 34 8.90 10.72 -18.42
C THR A 34 9.22 9.28 -18.80
N GLY A 35 9.24 8.38 -17.83
CA GLY A 35 9.62 6.99 -18.04
C GLY A 35 8.60 6.21 -18.87
N ASP A 36 9.12 5.16 -19.54
CA ASP A 36 8.32 4.21 -20.31
C ASP A 36 7.35 3.48 -19.39
N PRO A 37 6.06 3.36 -19.74
CA PRO A 37 5.08 2.60 -18.96
C PRO A 37 5.49 1.15 -18.66
N PHE A 38 6.19 0.50 -19.57
CA PHE A 38 6.68 -0.87 -19.33
C PHE A 38 7.79 -0.92 -18.28
N GLU A 39 8.67 0.06 -18.26
CA GLU A 39 9.70 0.19 -17.22
C GLU A 39 9.07 0.48 -15.86
N LYS A 40 8.05 1.33 -15.83
CA LYS A 40 7.27 1.59 -14.61
C LYS A 40 6.60 0.33 -14.10
N LEU A 41 5.98 -0.46 -14.98
CA LEU A 41 5.34 -1.71 -14.60
C LEU A 41 6.35 -2.70 -14.01
N GLU A 42 7.52 -2.84 -14.62
CA GLU A 42 8.56 -3.72 -14.13
C GLU A 42 9.04 -3.27 -12.73
N ALA A 43 9.21 -1.97 -12.55
CA ALA A 43 9.58 -1.41 -11.26
C ALA A 43 8.50 -1.69 -10.20
N LEU A 44 7.23 -1.57 -10.54
CA LEU A 44 6.12 -1.89 -9.63
C LEU A 44 6.08 -3.38 -9.29
N ARG A 45 6.39 -4.25 -10.23
CA ARG A 45 6.47 -5.69 -9.96
C ARG A 45 7.58 -6.04 -8.98
N GLU A 46 8.74 -5.41 -9.14
CA GLU A 46 9.85 -5.56 -8.19
C GLU A 46 9.45 -5.05 -6.79
N LEU A 47 8.85 -3.87 -6.73
CA LEU A 47 8.36 -3.30 -5.48
C LEU A 47 7.31 -4.19 -4.83
N ASN A 48 6.39 -4.72 -5.61
CA ASN A 48 5.35 -5.63 -5.14
C ASN A 48 5.95 -6.87 -4.46
N THR A 49 6.94 -7.48 -5.09
CA THR A 49 7.64 -8.62 -4.52
C THR A 49 8.38 -8.24 -3.23
N GLU A 50 9.08 -7.12 -3.24
CA GLU A 50 9.84 -6.65 -2.08
C GLU A 50 8.93 -6.31 -0.89
N LEU A 51 7.84 -5.58 -1.13
CA LEU A 51 6.89 -5.24 -0.06
C LEU A 51 6.18 -6.49 0.48
N SER A 52 5.82 -7.41 -0.40
CA SER A 52 5.17 -8.66 0.02
C SER A 52 6.09 -9.49 0.91
N ASP A 53 7.37 -9.54 0.59
CA ASP A 53 8.37 -10.20 1.43
C ASP A 53 8.53 -9.50 2.79
N LEU A 54 8.66 -8.17 2.78
CA LEU A 54 8.83 -7.39 4.00
C LEU A 54 7.64 -7.50 4.94
N TYR A 55 6.43 -7.51 4.41
CA TYR A 55 5.20 -7.65 5.20
C TYR A 55 4.79 -9.10 5.42
N GLN A 56 5.54 -10.06 4.87
CA GLN A 56 5.26 -11.50 5.01
C GLN A 56 3.84 -11.86 4.56
N VAL A 57 3.47 -11.36 3.40
CA VAL A 57 2.17 -11.61 2.78
C VAL A 57 2.35 -12.25 1.41
N SER A 58 1.29 -12.86 0.90
CA SER A 58 1.28 -13.37 -0.47
C SER A 58 1.48 -12.23 -1.46
N ILE A 59 2.14 -12.52 -2.59
CA ILE A 59 2.38 -11.52 -3.64
C ILE A 59 1.10 -11.37 -4.46
N PRO A 60 0.42 -10.20 -4.45
CA PRO A 60 -0.74 -10.01 -5.30
C PRO A 60 -0.34 -9.95 -6.77
N VAL A 61 -1.19 -10.49 -7.65
CA VAL A 61 -0.97 -10.39 -9.09
C VAL A 61 -1.38 -9.00 -9.55
N ILE A 62 -0.51 -8.33 -10.31
CA ILE A 62 -0.80 -6.99 -10.87
C ILE A 62 -1.22 -7.15 -12.33
N THR A 63 -2.38 -6.61 -12.67
CA THR A 63 -2.87 -6.48 -14.04
C THR A 63 -3.07 -5.00 -14.36
N VAL A 64 -2.46 -4.52 -15.43
CA VAL A 64 -2.50 -3.11 -15.81
C VAL A 64 -3.32 -2.89 -17.08
N TRP A 65 -3.58 -1.61 -17.37
CA TRP A 65 -4.35 -1.15 -18.53
C TRP A 65 -5.76 -1.70 -18.56
N VAL A 66 -6.36 -1.78 -17.39
CA VAL A 66 -7.77 -2.09 -17.20
C VAL A 66 -8.58 -0.80 -17.05
N ARG A 67 -9.90 -0.93 -17.02
CA ARG A 67 -10.80 0.23 -16.98
C ARG A 67 -10.72 1.03 -15.68
N ASP A 68 -10.67 0.35 -14.54
CA ASP A 68 -10.69 0.98 -13.22
C ASP A 68 -9.65 0.35 -12.30
N ASP A 69 -9.01 1.17 -11.47
CA ASP A 69 -8.18 0.68 -10.39
C ASP A 69 -9.05 -0.08 -9.39
N ASN A 70 -8.58 -1.25 -8.98
CA ASN A 70 -9.35 -2.08 -8.05
C ASN A 70 -8.46 -3.10 -7.34
N TYR A 71 -8.89 -3.50 -6.16
CA TYR A 71 -8.34 -4.65 -5.45
C TYR A 71 -9.43 -5.70 -5.29
N VAL A 72 -9.17 -6.93 -5.72
CA VAL A 72 -10.15 -8.03 -5.64
C VAL A 72 -9.86 -8.86 -4.39
N GLN A 73 -10.70 -8.73 -3.39
CA GLN A 73 -10.52 -9.41 -2.11
C GLN A 73 -10.50 -10.94 -2.23
N ALA A 74 -11.33 -11.49 -3.11
CA ALA A 74 -11.48 -12.95 -3.26
C ALA A 74 -10.20 -13.61 -3.78
N THR A 75 -9.44 -12.92 -4.64
CA THR A 75 -8.27 -13.48 -5.33
C THR A 75 -6.96 -12.83 -4.92
N GLY A 76 -7.00 -11.65 -4.31
CA GLY A 76 -5.81 -10.88 -3.99
C GLY A 76 -5.17 -10.21 -5.20
N GLU A 77 -5.94 -9.99 -6.27
CA GLU A 77 -5.44 -9.33 -7.48
C GLU A 77 -5.53 -7.82 -7.37
N ILE A 78 -4.51 -7.14 -7.92
CA ILE A 78 -4.48 -5.68 -8.05
C ILE A 78 -4.68 -5.33 -9.53
N TYR A 79 -5.69 -4.51 -9.80
CA TYR A 79 -5.95 -3.95 -11.13
C TYR A 79 -5.59 -2.47 -11.15
N LEU A 80 -4.82 -2.05 -12.15
CA LEU A 80 -4.39 -0.66 -12.33
C LEU A 80 -4.71 -0.20 -13.75
N THR A 81 -5.27 1.00 -13.88
CA THR A 81 -5.48 1.63 -15.20
C THR A 81 -4.14 1.96 -15.84
N GLU A 82 -3.21 2.47 -15.03
CA GLU A 82 -1.85 2.82 -15.43
C GLU A 82 -0.86 2.34 -14.37
N PRO A 83 0.40 2.03 -14.73
CA PRO A 83 1.41 1.61 -13.77
C PRO A 83 1.96 2.80 -12.97
N GLU A 84 1.14 3.34 -12.08
CA GLU A 84 1.49 4.48 -11.24
C GLU A 84 1.76 4.05 -9.79
N LEU A 85 2.76 4.69 -9.18
CA LEU A 85 3.22 4.33 -7.84
C LEU A 85 2.14 4.54 -6.78
N GLU A 86 1.48 5.70 -6.77
CA GLU A 86 0.44 5.99 -5.79
C GLU A 86 -0.74 5.03 -5.90
N SER A 87 -1.17 4.75 -7.14
CA SER A 87 -2.26 3.80 -7.40
C SER A 87 -1.90 2.40 -6.93
N PHE A 88 -0.68 1.96 -7.18
CA PHE A 88 -0.21 0.67 -6.70
C PHE A 88 -0.18 0.60 -5.17
N LEU A 89 0.40 1.59 -4.51
CA LEU A 89 0.48 1.61 -3.04
C LEU A 89 -0.91 1.61 -2.41
N HIS A 90 -1.85 2.33 -2.99
CA HIS A 90 -3.24 2.35 -2.55
C HIS A 90 -3.85 0.94 -2.57
N GLN A 91 -3.69 0.22 -3.68
CA GLN A 91 -4.23 -1.13 -3.81
C GLN A 91 -3.45 -2.15 -2.97
N PHE A 92 -2.16 -1.97 -2.83
CA PHE A 92 -1.35 -2.81 -1.94
C PHE A 92 -1.80 -2.68 -0.48
N ARG A 93 -2.16 -1.46 -0.05
CA ARG A 93 -2.71 -1.27 1.31
C ARG A 93 -4.01 -2.05 1.49
N HIS A 94 -4.87 -2.09 0.47
CA HIS A 94 -6.07 -2.94 0.50
C HIS A 94 -5.71 -4.43 0.62
N HIS A 95 -4.62 -4.86 0.00
CA HIS A 95 -4.14 -6.23 0.15
C HIS A 95 -3.75 -6.52 1.60
N LEU A 96 -3.00 -5.62 2.24
CA LEU A 96 -2.65 -5.74 3.66
C LEU A 96 -3.91 -5.79 4.54
N GLN A 97 -4.87 -4.92 4.29
CA GLN A 97 -6.15 -4.91 5.01
C GLN A 97 -6.90 -6.24 4.86
N ASN A 98 -6.94 -6.78 3.65
CA ASN A 98 -7.61 -8.04 3.36
C ASN A 98 -7.00 -9.20 4.13
N ILE A 99 -5.68 -9.29 4.16
CA ILE A 99 -4.98 -10.35 4.86
C ILE A 99 -5.17 -10.20 6.39
N GLU A 100 -5.11 -8.99 6.92
CA GLU A 100 -5.39 -8.72 8.34
C GLU A 100 -6.78 -9.21 8.75
N ARG A 101 -7.80 -8.94 7.93
CA ARG A 101 -9.16 -9.44 8.18
C ARG A 101 -9.24 -10.96 8.23
N ARG A 102 -8.49 -11.65 7.37
CA ARG A 102 -8.46 -13.12 7.36
C ARG A 102 -7.87 -13.67 8.66
N TYR A 103 -6.82 -13.03 9.18
CA TYR A 103 -6.24 -13.40 10.47
C TYR A 103 -7.24 -13.17 11.61
N GLU A 104 -7.89 -12.03 11.66
CA GLU A 104 -8.88 -11.70 12.69
C GLU A 104 -10.04 -12.70 12.71
N ARG A 105 -10.54 -13.09 11.54
CA ARG A 105 -11.63 -14.08 11.43
C ARG A 105 -11.25 -15.45 11.99
N ARG A 106 -9.96 -15.78 11.99
CA ARG A 106 -9.44 -17.03 12.56
C ARG A 106 -9.08 -16.91 14.02
N GLY A 107 -9.33 -15.77 14.65
CA GLY A 107 -8.93 -15.50 16.03
C GLY A 107 -7.43 -15.35 16.19
N LEU A 108 -6.70 -15.09 15.10
CA LEU A 108 -5.26 -14.89 15.10
C LEU A 108 -4.93 -13.41 15.13
N THR A 109 -3.83 -13.06 15.77
CA THR A 109 -3.29 -11.71 15.70
C THR A 109 -2.14 -11.67 14.71
N SER A 110 -2.10 -10.65 13.87
CA SER A 110 -0.95 -10.43 13.02
C SER A 110 0.23 -9.97 13.87
N GLU A 111 1.39 -10.61 13.69
CA GLU A 111 2.62 -10.26 14.38
C GLU A 111 3.70 -9.83 13.39
N GLY A 112 4.73 -9.18 13.88
CA GLY A 112 5.91 -8.83 13.11
C GLY A 112 5.73 -7.68 12.15
N ALA A 113 6.02 -7.92 10.86
CA ALA A 113 6.12 -6.90 9.81
C ALA A 113 4.84 -6.08 9.59
N TRP A 114 3.74 -6.58 10.07
CA TRP A 114 2.42 -5.98 9.94
C TRP A 114 2.13 -4.85 10.89
N ARG A 115 2.98 -4.62 11.87
CA ARG A 115 2.71 -3.67 12.96
C ARG A 115 2.74 -2.20 12.55
N ASP A 116 3.21 -1.88 11.36
CA ASP A 116 3.01 -0.53 10.83
C ASP A 116 1.61 -0.34 10.27
N PHE A 117 0.75 -1.30 10.54
CA PHE A 117 -0.63 -1.31 10.13
C PHE A 117 -1.47 -0.58 11.19
N TRP A 118 -2.04 0.43 10.91
CA TRP A 118 -3.13 1.31 11.27
C TRP A 118 -4.15 1.04 12.38
N ARG A 119 -3.90 0.31 13.41
CA ARG A 119 -4.93 -0.07 14.42
C ARG A 119 -5.58 1.09 15.16
N VAL A 120 -4.90 2.20 15.31
CA VAL A 120 -5.42 3.34 16.08
C VAL A 120 -6.69 3.95 15.46
N PRO A 121 -6.78 4.11 14.11
CA PRO A 121 -7.98 4.67 13.50
C PRO A 121 -9.17 3.71 13.41
N TYR A 122 -8.97 2.43 13.69
CA TYR A 122 -10.02 1.42 13.44
C TYR A 122 -10.92 1.12 14.61
N LYS A 123 -10.56 1.51 15.81
CA LYS A 123 -11.37 1.24 17.00
C LYS A 123 -12.74 1.89 16.96
N ASP A 124 -12.91 2.96 16.17
CA ASP A 124 -14.10 3.79 16.17
C ASP A 124 -14.91 3.67 14.86
N CYS A 125 -14.66 2.66 14.04
CA CYS A 125 -14.93 2.79 12.62
C CYS A 125 -15.69 1.67 11.96
N ILE A 126 -16.68 2.04 11.13
CA ILE A 126 -17.34 1.17 10.20
C ILE A 126 -16.35 0.75 9.11
N TYR A 127 -16.05 -0.50 9.06
CA TYR A 127 -14.94 -1.16 8.36
C TYR A 127 -14.74 -0.76 6.88
N ARG A 128 -15.79 -0.47 6.13
CA ARG A 128 -15.69 -0.18 4.70
C ARG A 128 -15.24 1.22 4.34
N MET A 129 -15.70 2.22 5.09
CA MET A 129 -15.36 3.63 4.81
C MET A 129 -13.92 3.94 5.17
N TYR A 130 -13.40 3.27 6.16
CA TYR A 130 -12.06 3.56 6.69
C TYR A 130 -10.96 2.80 5.99
N GLY A 131 -11.28 1.68 5.37
CA GLY A 131 -10.34 0.98 4.51
C GLY A 131 -9.89 1.85 3.34
N GLU A 132 -10.81 2.57 2.70
CA GLU A 132 -10.49 3.47 1.61
C GLU A 132 -9.70 4.68 2.09
N ASP A 133 -10.14 5.33 3.16
CA ASP A 133 -9.43 6.47 3.73
C ASP A 133 -8.02 6.09 4.22
N ASP A 134 -7.89 4.94 4.85
CA ASP A 134 -6.60 4.41 5.25
C ASP A 134 -5.68 4.18 4.04
N ALA A 135 -6.20 3.57 2.98
CA ALA A 135 -5.39 3.28 1.79
C ALA A 135 -4.93 4.56 1.10
N ILE A 136 -5.81 5.56 0.99
CA ILE A 136 -5.46 6.87 0.43
C ILE A 136 -4.38 7.53 1.28
N ALA A 137 -4.60 7.60 2.59
CA ALA A 137 -3.68 8.28 3.51
C ALA A 137 -2.32 7.58 3.58
N TRP A 138 -2.31 6.25 3.62
CA TRP A 138 -1.07 5.49 3.68
C TRP A 138 -0.22 5.66 2.41
N SER A 139 -0.84 5.59 1.24
CA SER A 139 -0.11 5.80 -0.02
C SER A 139 0.49 7.20 -0.10
N LYS A 140 -0.24 8.23 0.31
CA LYS A 140 0.26 9.60 0.37
C LYS A 140 1.39 9.74 1.39
N PHE A 141 1.22 9.19 2.57
CA PHE A 141 2.24 9.20 3.62
C PHE A 141 3.55 8.57 3.13
N VAL A 142 3.50 7.38 2.54
CA VAL A 142 4.71 6.68 2.07
C VAL A 142 5.44 7.52 1.02
N ILE A 143 4.71 8.07 0.04
CA ILE A 143 5.30 8.87 -1.04
C ILE A 143 5.87 10.18 -0.48
N GLU A 144 5.14 10.89 0.37
CA GLU A 144 5.62 12.16 0.94
C GLU A 144 6.90 11.96 1.75
N VAL A 145 6.98 10.92 2.57
CA VAL A 145 8.19 10.65 3.35
C VAL A 145 9.33 10.20 2.44
N ALA A 146 9.05 9.39 1.42
CA ALA A 146 10.06 8.94 0.47
C ALA A 146 10.65 10.10 -0.34
N VAL A 147 9.82 11.05 -0.77
CA VAL A 147 10.27 12.24 -1.51
C VAL A 147 11.20 13.12 -0.67
N ASP A 148 10.96 13.21 0.64
CA ASP A 148 11.77 14.03 1.55
C ASP A 148 13.11 13.39 1.90
N LYS A 149 13.35 12.17 1.47
CA LYS A 149 14.64 11.50 1.61
C LYS A 149 15.46 11.61 0.32
#